data_1e62c8eaeb5b680d202f29e5965dac0c
#
_entry.id   1e62c8eaeb5b680d202f29e5965dac0c
#
_cell.length_a   1.000
_cell.length_b   1.000
_cell.length_c   1.000
_cell.angle_alpha   90.00
_cell.angle_beta   90.00
_cell.angle_gamma   90.00
#
_symmetry.space_group_name_H-M   'P 1'
#
loop_
_entity.id
_entity.type
_entity.pdbx_description
1 polymer ?
#
loop_
_entity_poly.entity_id
_entity_poly.type
_entity_poly.pdbx_seq_one_letter_code
_entity_poly.pdbx_strand_id
1 'polypeptide(L)'
;LGTFALGGFFLWNVFFGSFSGGYTQQEDEKDSGSSDVITQSDVAKKSSIGISELLNILQTPRTTLVLFLNNTEIRPGGGFIGSYTVLETEGTAMQIHELQGTENLDNNAPASWHVDPPQMITEHLGVNRWYFRDSNWSPDFQQSAKKSLAFYAAEQGVLADEITAVVGVTPTVLEELLRIIGPVVVQGIEFNADSVTETLEYEVEYGYEKRGISFVNRKQIMKPFFEAVRKKATKNILSNSIKYRNLIERMVKEKHILIFVKDGVSDELRGVAKRIGAGGEVYQGTGDSLMWVDANLAALKTDHIMERDLSYTVSPVEGGGFVAVASMEYRHPGTFDWRTSR
;
A
#
# COMPACT_ATOMS: atom_id res chain seq x y z
N LEU A 1 -5.68 12.50 3.34
CA LEU A 1 -6.56 11.36 3.03
C LEU A 1 -6.80 11.12 1.54
N GLY A 2 -6.19 11.82 0.62
CA GLY A 2 -6.39 11.70 -0.81
C GLY A 2 -5.14 11.41 -1.63
N THR A 3 -4.02 11.15 -1.02
CA THR A 3 -2.69 11.12 -1.65
C THR A 3 -2.44 9.89 -2.54
N PHE A 4 -3.34 8.91 -2.60
CA PHE A 4 -2.96 7.54 -2.94
C PHE A 4 -3.70 6.86 -4.09
N ALA A 5 -4.72 7.48 -4.68
CA ALA A 5 -5.47 6.90 -5.80
C ALA A 5 -4.63 6.58 -7.04
N LEU A 6 -3.39 7.09 -7.08
CA LEU A 6 -2.52 6.95 -8.24
C LEU A 6 -1.65 5.72 -8.25
N GLY A 7 -1.36 5.13 -7.10
CA GLY A 7 -0.52 3.94 -7.10
C GLY A 7 -1.11 2.85 -8.01
N GLY A 8 -2.39 2.55 -7.86
CA GLY A 8 -3.08 1.57 -8.71
C GLY A 8 -3.22 2.04 -10.17
N PHE A 9 -3.68 3.28 -10.38
CA PHE A 9 -3.88 3.83 -11.73
C PHE A 9 -2.58 4.05 -12.48
N PHE A 10 -1.56 4.52 -11.79
CA PHE A 10 -0.25 4.72 -12.36
C PHE A 10 0.43 3.41 -12.70
N LEU A 11 0.42 2.45 -11.81
CA LEU A 11 0.91 1.09 -12.05
C LEU A 11 0.25 0.50 -13.28
N TRP A 12 -1.07 0.69 -13.45
CA TRP A 12 -1.80 0.24 -14.61
C TRP A 12 -1.36 0.94 -15.91
N ASN A 13 -1.39 2.27 -16.00
CA ASN A 13 -1.06 2.99 -17.25
C ASN A 13 0.41 2.91 -17.63
N VAL A 14 1.32 2.83 -16.65
CA VAL A 14 2.76 2.67 -16.90
C VAL A 14 3.08 1.29 -17.45
N PHE A 15 2.35 0.25 -16.99
CA PHE A 15 2.66 -1.14 -17.31
C PHE A 15 1.74 -1.76 -18.36
N PHE A 16 0.52 -1.27 -18.54
CA PHE A 16 -0.50 -1.90 -19.39
C PHE A 16 -0.90 -1.06 -20.62
N GLY A 17 -0.74 0.25 -20.58
CA GLY A 17 -1.20 1.14 -21.66
C GLY A 17 -0.36 1.11 -22.94
N SER A 18 0.76 0.38 -22.99
CA SER A 18 1.73 0.50 -24.11
C SER A 18 2.39 -0.79 -24.58
N PHE A 19 2.00 -1.98 -24.15
CA PHE A 19 2.60 -3.23 -24.61
C PHE A 19 1.68 -4.07 -25.53
N SER A 20 1.34 -3.51 -26.69
CA SER A 20 0.84 -4.27 -27.84
C SER A 20 1.93 -4.43 -28.91
N GLY A 21 3.11 -4.89 -28.55
CA GLY A 21 4.21 -5.14 -29.47
C GLY A 21 4.80 -6.53 -29.20
N GLY A 22 4.56 -7.48 -30.12
CA GLY A 22 4.89 -8.88 -29.96
C GLY A 22 6.37 -9.17 -29.74
N TYR A 23 6.60 -10.12 -28.85
CA TYR A 23 7.85 -10.86 -28.77
C TYR A 23 7.58 -12.32 -29.16
N THR A 24 8.20 -12.76 -30.26
CA THR A 24 8.32 -14.17 -30.63
C THR A 24 9.29 -14.85 -29.67
N GLN A 25 8.83 -15.93 -29.07
CA GLN A 25 9.68 -16.86 -28.32
C GLN A 25 10.58 -17.63 -29.29
N GLN A 26 11.86 -17.73 -28.97
CA GLN A 26 12.74 -18.78 -29.43
C GLN A 26 13.12 -19.65 -28.22
N GLU A 27 12.61 -20.87 -28.22
CA GLU A 27 13.01 -21.93 -27.31
C GLU A 27 14.37 -22.49 -27.73
N ASP A 28 15.30 -22.58 -26.78
CA ASP A 28 16.44 -23.51 -26.87
C ASP A 28 16.57 -24.24 -25.53
N GLU A 29 16.15 -25.50 -25.57
CA GLU A 29 16.40 -26.53 -24.56
C GLU A 29 17.87 -26.93 -24.54
N LYS A 30 18.55 -26.91 -23.40
CA LYS A 30 19.62 -27.84 -23.05
C LYS A 30 19.73 -28.08 -21.57
N ASP A 31 19.38 -29.25 -21.20
CA ASP A 31 19.61 -29.92 -19.92
C ASP A 31 21.09 -30.22 -19.67
N SER A 32 21.63 -29.87 -18.50
CA SER A 32 22.74 -30.58 -17.86
C SER A 32 22.82 -30.18 -16.39
N GLY A 33 22.65 -31.17 -15.50
CA GLY A 33 22.68 -30.99 -14.05
C GLY A 33 24.06 -30.60 -13.49
N SER A 34 24.05 -29.70 -12.55
CA SER A 34 25.11 -29.53 -11.55
C SER A 34 24.56 -28.73 -10.34
N SER A 35 25.06 -29.07 -9.16
CA SER A 35 24.71 -28.57 -7.83
C SER A 35 24.73 -27.04 -7.73
N ASP A 36 23.57 -26.45 -7.41
CA ASP A 36 23.31 -25.02 -7.46
C ASP A 36 23.84 -24.27 -6.24
N VAL A 37 24.86 -23.47 -6.46
CA VAL A 37 25.14 -22.26 -5.67
C VAL A 37 24.23 -21.17 -6.23
N ILE A 38 23.17 -20.80 -5.50
CA ILE A 38 22.25 -19.71 -5.88
C ILE A 38 23.06 -18.40 -5.92
N THR A 39 23.30 -17.89 -7.12
CA THR A 39 23.99 -16.61 -7.32
C THR A 39 23.01 -15.43 -7.25
N GLN A 40 23.51 -14.23 -6.95
CA GLN A 40 22.70 -12.99 -6.96
C GLN A 40 22.00 -12.77 -8.34
N SER A 41 22.56 -13.28 -9.43
CA SER A 41 21.96 -13.22 -10.76
C SER A 41 20.69 -14.08 -10.88
N ASP A 42 20.63 -15.21 -10.17
CA ASP A 42 19.47 -16.13 -10.23
C ASP A 42 18.30 -15.58 -9.41
N VAL A 43 18.59 -14.87 -8.32
CA VAL A 43 17.56 -14.15 -7.53
C VAL A 43 16.99 -12.99 -8.35
N ALA A 44 17.82 -12.23 -9.07
CA ALA A 44 17.36 -11.13 -9.92
C ALA A 44 16.55 -11.62 -11.12
N LYS A 45 16.94 -12.74 -11.74
CA LYS A 45 16.19 -13.38 -12.85
C LYS A 45 14.83 -13.91 -12.38
N LYS A 46 14.78 -14.51 -11.20
CA LYS A 46 13.54 -15.05 -10.60
C LYS A 46 12.53 -13.95 -10.27
N SER A 47 12.97 -12.78 -9.79
CA SER A 47 12.09 -11.64 -9.49
C SER A 47 11.55 -10.97 -10.77
N SER A 48 12.38 -10.83 -11.83
CA SER A 48 11.96 -10.18 -13.08
C SER A 48 10.88 -10.99 -13.83
N ILE A 49 10.95 -12.32 -13.79
CA ILE A 49 9.92 -13.20 -14.39
C ILE A 49 8.59 -13.03 -13.60
N GLY A 50 8.63 -13.02 -12.27
CA GLY A 50 7.44 -12.86 -11.44
C GLY A 50 6.66 -11.57 -11.71
N ILE A 51 7.36 -10.47 -11.98
CA ILE A 51 6.70 -9.18 -12.27
C ILE A 51 6.08 -9.16 -13.66
N SER A 52 6.74 -9.72 -14.68
CA SER A 52 6.16 -9.86 -16.02
C SER A 52 4.90 -10.73 -16.01
N GLU A 53 4.90 -11.81 -15.24
CA GLU A 53 3.73 -12.66 -15.04
C GLU A 53 2.61 -11.88 -14.30
N LEU A 54 2.93 -11.14 -13.24
CA LEU A 54 1.98 -10.30 -12.54
C LEU A 54 1.33 -9.28 -13.48
N LEU A 55 2.12 -8.64 -14.34
CA LEU A 55 1.64 -7.70 -15.33
C LEU A 55 0.65 -8.35 -16.31
N ASN A 56 0.95 -9.53 -16.81
CA ASN A 56 0.06 -10.28 -17.73
C ASN A 56 -1.25 -10.67 -17.01
N ILE A 57 -1.16 -11.13 -15.77
CA ILE A 57 -2.32 -11.56 -15.00
C ILE A 57 -3.23 -10.38 -14.64
N LEU A 58 -2.67 -9.19 -14.43
CA LEU A 58 -3.45 -7.99 -14.14
C LEU A 58 -4.30 -7.51 -15.34
N GLN A 59 -4.10 -8.03 -16.54
CA GLN A 59 -4.97 -7.80 -17.70
C GLN A 59 -6.27 -8.64 -17.66
N THR A 60 -6.36 -9.62 -16.78
CA THR A 60 -7.59 -10.40 -16.60
C THR A 60 -8.69 -9.52 -15.98
N PRO A 61 -9.94 -9.56 -16.49
CA PRO A 61 -11.04 -8.80 -15.92
C PRO A 61 -11.18 -9.01 -14.42
N ARG A 62 -11.22 -7.95 -13.65
CA ARG A 62 -11.36 -8.01 -12.19
C ARG A 62 -11.78 -6.69 -11.57
N THR A 63 -12.37 -6.81 -10.39
CA THR A 63 -12.70 -5.70 -9.51
C THR A 63 -11.78 -5.74 -8.30
N THR A 64 -11.04 -4.67 -8.08
CA THR A 64 -10.01 -4.55 -7.05
C THR A 64 -10.35 -3.42 -6.07
N LEU A 65 -10.36 -3.71 -4.79
CA LEU A 65 -10.40 -2.70 -3.73
C LEU A 65 -8.99 -2.19 -3.48
N VAL A 66 -8.75 -0.91 -3.70
CA VAL A 66 -7.46 -0.26 -3.44
C VAL A 66 -7.54 0.49 -2.12
N LEU A 67 -6.71 0.12 -1.16
CA LEU A 67 -6.58 0.74 0.15
C LEU A 67 -5.38 1.68 0.17
N PHE A 68 -5.61 2.93 0.54
CA PHE A 68 -4.54 3.89 0.72
C PHE A 68 -4.14 3.95 2.19
N LEU A 69 -2.96 3.39 2.47
CA LEU A 69 -2.43 3.14 3.80
C LEU A 69 -1.53 4.30 4.23
N ASN A 70 -1.97 5.11 5.18
CA ASN A 70 -1.18 6.23 5.67
C ASN A 70 -0.09 5.74 6.65
N ASN A 71 1.15 5.67 6.18
CA ASN A 71 2.29 5.24 6.98
C ASN A 71 2.89 6.35 7.89
N THR A 72 2.30 7.54 7.91
CA THR A 72 2.59 8.56 8.94
C THR A 72 1.67 8.40 10.17
N GLU A 73 0.64 7.57 10.05
CA GLU A 73 -0.26 7.10 11.11
C GLU A 73 -0.35 5.57 11.02
N ILE A 74 0.68 4.89 11.50
CA ILE A 74 0.81 3.46 11.28
C ILE A 74 -0.28 2.63 11.97
N ARG A 75 -0.62 1.51 11.31
CA ARG A 75 -1.38 0.38 11.86
C ARG A 75 -0.61 -0.90 11.58
N PRO A 76 -0.84 -1.98 12.31
CA PRO A 76 -0.14 -3.25 12.09
C PRO A 76 -0.14 -3.72 10.64
N GLY A 77 -1.20 -3.48 9.88
CA GLY A 77 -1.34 -3.83 8.47
C GLY A 77 -0.77 -2.82 7.46
N GLY A 78 0.15 -1.92 7.87
CA GLY A 78 0.90 -1.05 6.96
C GLY A 78 0.57 0.44 7.03
N GLY A 79 -0.47 0.85 7.76
CA GLY A 79 -0.88 2.24 7.93
C GLY A 79 -2.39 2.40 8.03
N PHE A 80 -2.85 3.53 8.59
CA PHE A 80 -4.27 3.86 8.69
C PHE A 80 -4.93 3.89 7.30
N ILE A 81 -6.08 3.23 7.14
CA ILE A 81 -6.84 3.29 5.89
C ILE A 81 -7.55 4.64 5.80
N GLY A 82 -6.86 5.63 5.24
CA GLY A 82 -7.40 7.00 5.16
C GLY A 82 -8.40 7.20 4.04
N SER A 83 -8.26 6.44 2.96
CA SER A 83 -9.14 6.48 1.79
C SER A 83 -9.05 5.17 1.00
N TYR A 84 -10.01 4.98 0.09
CA TYR A 84 -10.07 3.81 -0.78
C TYR A 84 -10.68 4.17 -2.13
N THR A 85 -10.50 3.30 -3.12
CA THR A 85 -11.24 3.32 -4.38
C THR A 85 -11.46 1.90 -4.88
N VAL A 86 -12.41 1.72 -5.78
CA VAL A 86 -12.61 0.48 -6.52
C VAL A 86 -12.09 0.67 -7.95
N LEU A 87 -11.33 -0.30 -8.40
CA LEU A 87 -10.75 -0.36 -9.73
C LEU A 87 -11.32 -1.57 -10.47
N GLU A 88 -12.01 -1.33 -11.58
CA GLU A 88 -12.40 -2.39 -12.52
C GLU A 88 -11.45 -2.41 -13.70
N THR A 89 -11.02 -3.60 -14.09
CA THR A 89 -10.12 -3.80 -15.23
C THR A 89 -10.67 -4.86 -16.18
N GLU A 90 -10.62 -4.58 -17.49
CA GLU A 90 -10.99 -5.51 -18.55
C GLU A 90 -10.07 -5.33 -19.76
N GLY A 91 -9.12 -6.25 -19.93
CA GLY A 91 -8.07 -6.10 -20.93
C GLY A 91 -7.25 -4.82 -20.72
N THR A 92 -7.31 -3.90 -21.70
CA THR A 92 -6.66 -2.58 -21.60
C THR A 92 -7.59 -1.48 -21.05
N ALA A 93 -8.88 -1.79 -20.88
CA ALA A 93 -9.83 -0.86 -20.30
C ALA A 93 -9.74 -0.85 -18.79
N MET A 94 -9.92 0.32 -18.20
CA MET A 94 -9.90 0.53 -16.77
C MET A 94 -10.89 1.59 -16.37
N GLN A 95 -11.72 1.27 -15.39
CA GLN A 95 -12.61 2.21 -14.73
C GLN A 95 -12.18 2.38 -13.28
N ILE A 96 -11.96 3.62 -12.86
CA ILE A 96 -11.69 3.97 -11.48
C ILE A 96 -12.94 4.63 -10.93
N HIS A 97 -13.47 4.07 -9.85
CA HIS A 97 -14.54 4.70 -9.10
C HIS A 97 -14.02 5.90 -8.33
N GLU A 98 -14.94 6.72 -7.82
CA GLU A 98 -14.56 7.90 -7.06
C GLU A 98 -13.72 7.51 -5.84
N LEU A 99 -12.64 8.25 -5.63
CA LEU A 99 -11.84 8.14 -4.41
C LEU A 99 -12.64 8.64 -3.22
N GLN A 100 -12.83 7.80 -2.21
CA GLN A 100 -13.59 8.11 -1.01
C GLN A 100 -12.72 8.07 0.25
N GLY A 101 -13.02 8.96 1.20
CA GLY A 101 -12.53 8.83 2.57
C GLY A 101 -13.29 7.72 3.29
N THR A 102 -12.62 7.00 4.16
CA THR A 102 -13.24 5.90 4.94
C THR A 102 -14.35 6.40 5.86
N GLU A 103 -14.30 7.66 6.30
CA GLU A 103 -15.35 8.27 7.10
C GLU A 103 -16.73 8.21 6.46
N ASN A 104 -16.81 8.28 5.11
CA ASN A 104 -18.09 8.20 4.41
C ASN A 104 -18.69 6.80 4.48
N LEU A 105 -17.86 5.77 4.33
CA LEU A 105 -18.28 4.37 4.43
C LEU A 105 -18.71 4.05 5.87
N ASP A 106 -17.84 4.34 6.84
CA ASP A 106 -18.09 4.07 8.26
C ASP A 106 -19.36 4.77 8.80
N ASN A 107 -19.62 6.01 8.36
CA ASN A 107 -20.81 6.76 8.76
C ASN A 107 -22.11 6.21 8.13
N ASN A 108 -22.03 5.54 7.00
CA ASN A 108 -23.15 4.91 6.33
C ASN A 108 -23.36 3.44 6.76
N ALA A 109 -22.51 2.92 7.62
CA ALA A 109 -22.61 1.55 8.09
C ALA A 109 -23.98 1.30 8.79
N PRO A 110 -24.69 0.19 8.48
CA PRO A 110 -25.98 -0.12 9.07
C PRO A 110 -25.93 -0.11 10.61
N ALA A 111 -26.95 0.42 11.27
CA ALA A 111 -27.00 0.45 12.73
C ALA A 111 -26.97 -0.95 13.37
N SER A 112 -27.46 -1.97 12.64
CA SER A 112 -27.41 -3.37 13.04
C SER A 112 -26.03 -4.02 12.91
N TRP A 113 -25.12 -3.41 12.14
CA TRP A 113 -23.75 -3.88 11.99
C TRP A 113 -22.93 -3.43 13.20
N HIS A 114 -22.42 -4.38 13.97
CA HIS A 114 -21.56 -4.12 15.12
C HIS A 114 -20.51 -5.21 15.24
N VAL A 115 -19.26 -4.77 15.37
CA VAL A 115 -18.11 -5.62 15.71
C VAL A 115 -17.33 -4.92 16.80
N ASP A 116 -17.03 -5.65 17.87
CA ASP A 116 -16.19 -5.12 18.94
C ASP A 116 -14.77 -4.89 18.44
N PRO A 117 -14.19 -3.71 18.69
CA PRO A 117 -12.81 -3.43 18.28
C PRO A 117 -11.82 -4.20 19.16
N PRO A 118 -10.59 -4.40 18.68
CA PRO A 118 -9.49 -4.83 19.53
C PRO A 118 -9.34 -3.92 20.75
N GLN A 119 -8.99 -4.50 21.90
CA GLN A 119 -8.88 -3.79 23.18
C GLN A 119 -8.08 -2.47 23.07
N MET A 120 -6.95 -2.48 22.39
CA MET A 120 -6.10 -1.30 22.22
C MET A 120 -6.81 -0.17 21.47
N ILE A 121 -7.65 -0.48 20.48
CA ILE A 121 -8.45 0.51 19.76
C ILE A 121 -9.49 1.13 20.71
N THR A 122 -10.15 0.32 21.51
CA THR A 122 -11.11 0.82 22.51
C THR A 122 -10.44 1.70 23.55
N GLU A 123 -9.31 1.28 24.11
CA GLU A 123 -8.60 1.99 25.17
C GLU A 123 -8.03 3.33 24.73
N HIS A 124 -7.45 3.38 23.52
CA HIS A 124 -6.72 4.58 23.06
C HIS A 124 -7.55 5.50 22.16
N LEU A 125 -8.56 5.00 21.45
CA LEU A 125 -9.43 5.82 20.60
C LEU A 125 -10.80 6.10 21.25
N GLY A 126 -11.13 5.42 22.35
CA GLY A 126 -12.40 5.61 23.06
C GLY A 126 -13.63 5.16 22.26
N VAL A 127 -13.46 4.27 21.28
CA VAL A 127 -14.53 3.78 20.41
C VAL A 127 -14.98 2.40 20.83
N ASN A 128 -16.28 2.12 20.69
CA ASN A 128 -16.91 0.85 21.03
C ASN A 128 -17.34 0.04 19.81
N ARG A 129 -17.01 0.50 18.60
CA ARG A 129 -17.33 -0.16 17.35
C ARG A 129 -16.12 -0.16 16.44
N TRP A 130 -15.81 -1.33 15.87
CA TRP A 130 -14.74 -1.49 14.90
C TRP A 130 -15.24 -1.18 13.49
N TYR A 131 -14.57 -0.28 12.81
CA TYR A 131 -14.93 0.18 11.48
C TYR A 131 -13.89 -0.24 10.41
N PHE A 132 -14.31 -0.10 9.15
CA PHE A 132 -13.45 -0.37 8.00
C PHE A 132 -12.11 0.37 8.05
N ARG A 133 -12.09 1.61 8.51
CA ARG A 133 -10.86 2.43 8.61
C ARG A 133 -9.72 1.80 9.40
N ASP A 134 -10.01 0.93 10.36
CA ASP A 134 -9.04 0.24 11.23
C ASP A 134 -9.08 -1.29 11.03
N SER A 135 -9.67 -1.78 9.94
CA SER A 135 -9.82 -3.22 9.67
C SER A 135 -8.50 -3.94 9.41
N ASN A 136 -7.44 -3.21 9.04
CA ASN A 136 -6.10 -3.74 8.80
C ASN A 136 -5.26 -3.83 10.10
N TRP A 137 -5.83 -4.44 11.14
CA TRP A 137 -5.22 -4.58 12.46
C TRP A 137 -4.23 -5.76 12.57
N SER A 138 -4.19 -6.66 11.62
CA SER A 138 -3.20 -7.74 11.59
C SER A 138 -1.92 -7.29 10.86
N PRO A 139 -0.71 -7.62 11.36
CA PRO A 139 0.53 -7.43 10.60
C PRO A 139 0.61 -8.34 9.35
N ASP A 140 -0.15 -9.43 9.32
CA ASP A 140 -0.33 -10.25 8.13
C ASP A 140 -1.34 -9.59 7.19
N PHE A 141 -0.86 -9.11 6.04
CA PHE A 141 -1.70 -8.39 5.10
C PHE A 141 -2.82 -9.27 4.52
N GLN A 142 -2.62 -10.58 4.38
CA GLN A 142 -3.66 -11.50 3.90
C GLN A 142 -4.87 -11.51 4.86
N GLN A 143 -4.60 -11.51 6.17
CA GLN A 143 -5.64 -11.43 7.19
C GLN A 143 -6.28 -10.04 7.23
N SER A 144 -5.48 -8.98 7.18
CA SER A 144 -5.96 -7.60 7.13
C SER A 144 -6.86 -7.36 5.92
N ALA A 145 -6.46 -7.80 4.73
CA ALA A 145 -7.25 -7.66 3.51
C ALA A 145 -8.59 -8.43 3.57
N LYS A 146 -8.58 -9.66 4.11
CA LYS A 146 -9.82 -10.43 4.34
C LYS A 146 -10.77 -9.70 5.29
N LYS A 147 -10.24 -9.12 6.37
CA LYS A 147 -11.02 -8.32 7.32
C LYS A 147 -11.56 -7.06 6.66
N SER A 148 -10.73 -6.34 5.90
CA SER A 148 -11.15 -5.14 5.18
C SER A 148 -12.26 -5.43 4.18
N LEU A 149 -12.19 -6.54 3.44
CA LEU A 149 -13.28 -6.95 2.53
C LEU A 149 -14.58 -7.23 3.27
N ALA A 150 -14.51 -7.95 4.39
CA ALA A 150 -15.69 -8.27 5.21
C ALA A 150 -16.35 -6.98 5.75
N PHE A 151 -15.57 -6.00 6.19
CA PHE A 151 -16.07 -4.73 6.70
C PHE A 151 -16.60 -3.87 5.56
N TYR A 152 -15.88 -3.80 4.43
CA TYR A 152 -16.32 -3.09 3.24
C TYR A 152 -17.69 -3.54 2.76
N ALA A 153 -17.91 -4.86 2.71
CA ALA A 153 -19.19 -5.44 2.33
C ALA A 153 -20.28 -5.16 3.36
N ALA A 154 -19.97 -5.32 4.66
CA ALA A 154 -20.93 -5.10 5.74
C ALA A 154 -21.33 -3.61 5.88
N GLU A 155 -20.45 -2.69 5.54
CA GLU A 155 -20.67 -1.25 5.50
C GLU A 155 -21.22 -0.77 4.13
N GLN A 156 -21.65 -1.73 3.28
CA GLN A 156 -22.32 -1.49 1.99
C GLN A 156 -21.44 -0.74 0.96
N GLY A 157 -20.17 -1.09 0.90
CA GLY A 157 -19.25 -0.58 -0.11
C GLY A 157 -19.71 -0.90 -1.55
N VAL A 158 -19.44 0.02 -2.48
CA VAL A 158 -19.79 -0.14 -3.89
C VAL A 158 -19.09 -1.38 -4.49
N LEU A 159 -19.84 -2.21 -5.25
CA LEU A 159 -19.34 -3.43 -5.88
C LEU A 159 -18.72 -4.44 -4.88
N ALA A 160 -19.11 -4.42 -3.62
CA ALA A 160 -18.50 -5.25 -2.57
C ALA A 160 -18.49 -6.74 -2.91
N ASP A 161 -19.56 -7.26 -3.51
CA ASP A 161 -19.69 -8.67 -3.91
C ASP A 161 -18.81 -9.04 -5.11
N GLU A 162 -18.45 -8.04 -5.92
CA GLU A 162 -17.64 -8.21 -7.14
C GLU A 162 -16.14 -8.11 -6.87
N ILE A 163 -15.72 -7.63 -5.68
CA ILE A 163 -14.31 -7.51 -5.35
C ILE A 163 -13.63 -8.87 -5.35
N THR A 164 -12.58 -8.98 -6.16
CA THR A 164 -11.77 -10.20 -6.32
C THR A 164 -10.36 -10.08 -5.76
N ALA A 165 -9.89 -8.85 -5.55
CA ALA A 165 -8.56 -8.57 -5.02
C ALA A 165 -8.55 -7.31 -4.14
N VAL A 166 -7.56 -7.22 -3.25
CA VAL A 166 -7.26 -6.02 -2.46
C VAL A 166 -5.81 -5.63 -2.70
N VAL A 167 -5.58 -4.35 -2.94
CA VAL A 167 -4.23 -3.79 -3.07
C VAL A 167 -4.05 -2.70 -2.01
N GLY A 168 -3.05 -2.87 -1.16
CA GLY A 168 -2.61 -1.84 -0.20
C GLY A 168 -1.47 -1.02 -0.79
N VAL A 169 -1.54 0.31 -0.71
CA VAL A 169 -0.53 1.23 -1.25
C VAL A 169 -0.24 2.34 -0.24
N THR A 170 1.06 2.62 0.01
CA THR A 170 1.47 3.73 0.88
C THR A 170 1.87 4.99 0.09
N PRO A 171 1.96 6.18 0.73
CA PRO A 171 2.41 7.43 0.12
C PRO A 171 3.76 7.35 -0.56
N THR A 172 4.64 6.54 -0.04
CA THR A 172 6.01 6.37 -0.55
C THR A 172 6.04 6.00 -2.03
N VAL A 173 5.02 5.26 -2.52
CA VAL A 173 4.90 4.95 -3.96
C VAL A 173 4.75 6.22 -4.80
N LEU A 174 4.00 7.21 -4.31
CA LEU A 174 3.82 8.49 -5.01
C LEU A 174 5.09 9.35 -4.94
N GLU A 175 5.74 9.39 -3.79
CA GLU A 175 7.01 10.11 -3.58
C GLU A 175 8.06 9.61 -4.57
N GLU A 176 8.26 8.31 -4.62
CA GLU A 176 9.23 7.65 -5.49
C GLU A 176 8.86 7.76 -6.98
N LEU A 177 7.57 7.81 -7.30
CA LEU A 177 7.11 8.11 -8.63
C LEU A 177 7.50 9.52 -9.07
N LEU A 178 7.28 10.52 -8.20
CA LEU A 178 7.66 11.89 -8.48
C LEU A 178 9.16 12.06 -8.63
N ARG A 179 10.01 11.23 -8.00
CA ARG A 179 11.45 11.20 -8.27
C ARG A 179 11.77 10.83 -9.73
N ILE A 180 10.95 9.98 -10.34
CA ILE A 180 11.14 9.57 -11.75
C ILE A 180 10.61 10.62 -12.71
N ILE A 181 9.39 11.13 -12.47
CA ILE A 181 8.71 12.02 -13.41
C ILE A 181 9.00 13.50 -13.18
N GLY A 182 9.58 13.83 -12.02
CA GLY A 182 9.79 15.21 -11.56
C GLY A 182 8.51 15.85 -10.99
N PRO A 183 8.61 17.06 -10.42
CA PRO A 183 7.51 17.73 -9.73
C PRO A 183 6.35 18.07 -10.67
N VAL A 184 5.14 18.15 -10.12
CA VAL A 184 3.93 18.63 -10.81
C VAL A 184 3.44 19.93 -10.18
N VAL A 185 2.85 20.82 -10.98
CA VAL A 185 2.25 22.06 -10.50
C VAL A 185 0.76 22.03 -10.75
N VAL A 186 -0.03 22.24 -9.70
CA VAL A 186 -1.49 22.27 -9.74
C VAL A 186 -2.01 23.48 -8.97
N GLN A 187 -2.81 24.31 -9.61
CA GLN A 187 -3.36 25.54 -9.01
C GLN A 187 -2.26 26.45 -8.38
N GLY A 188 -1.06 26.50 -9.00
CA GLY A 188 0.07 27.28 -8.51
C GLY A 188 0.86 26.64 -7.36
N ILE A 189 0.49 25.45 -6.92
CA ILE A 189 1.18 24.68 -5.86
C ILE A 189 2.08 23.65 -6.53
N GLU A 190 3.35 23.63 -6.16
CA GLU A 190 4.30 22.61 -6.59
C GLU A 190 4.23 21.39 -5.64
N PHE A 191 4.15 20.23 -6.24
CA PHE A 191 4.22 18.93 -5.57
C PHE A 191 5.46 18.19 -6.07
N ASN A 192 6.46 18.05 -5.23
CA ASN A 192 7.70 17.34 -5.52
C ASN A 192 7.84 16.08 -4.66
N ALA A 193 8.83 15.24 -4.98
CA ALA A 193 9.02 13.95 -4.33
C ALA A 193 9.28 14.04 -2.82
N ASP A 194 9.97 15.09 -2.37
CA ASP A 194 10.42 15.21 -0.98
C ASP A 194 9.36 15.81 -0.05
N SER A 195 8.32 16.44 -0.61
CA SER A 195 7.30 17.15 0.17
C SER A 195 5.86 16.84 -0.23
N VAL A 196 5.63 15.98 -1.21
CA VAL A 196 4.27 15.75 -1.75
C VAL A 196 3.29 15.31 -0.67
N THR A 197 3.69 14.40 0.20
CA THR A 197 2.82 13.90 1.29
C THR A 197 2.43 15.03 2.23
N GLU A 198 3.41 15.80 2.72
CA GLU A 198 3.17 16.95 3.59
C GLU A 198 2.35 18.05 2.88
N THR A 199 2.70 18.35 1.62
CA THR A 199 2.01 19.41 0.86
C THR A 199 0.55 19.04 0.62
N LEU A 200 0.25 17.80 0.23
CA LEU A 200 -1.13 17.34 0.05
C LEU A 200 -1.90 17.35 1.37
N GLU A 201 -1.27 16.90 2.43
CA GLU A 201 -1.87 16.92 3.75
C GLU A 201 -2.19 18.35 4.20
N TYR A 202 -1.22 19.25 4.07
CA TYR A 202 -1.42 20.66 4.36
C TYR A 202 -2.58 21.26 3.55
N GLU A 203 -2.64 21.00 2.25
CA GLU A 203 -3.66 21.54 1.36
C GLU A 203 -5.07 21.04 1.68
N VAL A 204 -5.19 19.77 2.09
CA VAL A 204 -6.47 19.14 2.47
C VAL A 204 -6.93 19.56 3.87
N GLU A 205 -6.00 19.77 4.82
CA GLU A 205 -6.36 20.04 6.22
C GLU A 205 -6.41 21.55 6.54
N TYR A 206 -5.64 22.40 5.81
CA TYR A 206 -5.48 23.84 6.12
C TYR A 206 -5.51 24.75 4.90
N GLY A 207 -4.80 24.38 3.84
CA GLY A 207 -4.60 25.26 2.67
C GLY A 207 -5.90 25.62 1.96
N TYR A 208 -6.90 24.77 2.05
CA TYR A 208 -8.24 25.00 1.47
C TYR A 208 -8.90 26.26 2.02
N GLU A 209 -8.80 26.56 3.31
CA GLU A 209 -9.39 27.75 3.93
C GLU A 209 -8.78 29.03 3.37
N LYS A 210 -7.46 29.07 3.23
CA LYS A 210 -6.75 30.23 2.67
C LYS A 210 -7.15 30.54 1.23
N ARG A 211 -7.69 29.57 0.53
CA ARG A 211 -8.21 29.72 -0.86
C ARG A 211 -9.72 29.94 -0.91
N GLY A 212 -10.38 30.11 0.23
CA GLY A 212 -11.84 30.31 0.28
C GLY A 212 -12.66 29.07 -0.08
N ILE A 213 -12.06 27.88 0.03
CA ILE A 213 -12.72 26.60 -0.25
C ILE A 213 -13.43 26.12 1.02
N SER A 214 -14.67 25.65 0.90
CA SER A 214 -15.42 25.11 2.04
C SER A 214 -14.84 23.77 2.51
N PHE A 215 -15.01 23.44 3.78
CA PHE A 215 -14.58 22.19 4.39
C PHE A 215 -15.04 20.95 3.62
N VAL A 216 -16.27 20.96 3.12
CA VAL A 216 -16.84 19.84 2.31
C VAL A 216 -16.03 19.62 1.04
N ASN A 217 -15.48 20.70 0.45
CA ASN A 217 -14.73 20.67 -0.80
C ASN A 217 -13.20 20.65 -0.60
N ARG A 218 -12.72 20.49 0.63
CA ARG A 218 -11.28 20.58 0.95
C ARG A 218 -10.39 19.62 0.14
N LYS A 219 -10.95 18.49 -0.30
CA LYS A 219 -10.26 17.47 -1.08
C LYS A 219 -10.29 17.72 -2.60
N GLN A 220 -10.91 18.81 -3.08
CA GLN A 220 -11.06 19.07 -4.52
C GLN A 220 -9.73 19.21 -5.30
N ILE A 221 -8.62 19.55 -4.61
CA ILE A 221 -7.28 19.61 -5.22
C ILE A 221 -6.77 18.24 -5.69
N MET A 222 -7.30 17.17 -5.12
CA MET A 222 -6.82 15.81 -5.35
C MET A 222 -6.98 15.39 -6.80
N LYS A 223 -8.17 15.61 -7.39
CA LYS A 223 -8.46 15.20 -8.77
C LYS A 223 -7.50 15.86 -9.77
N PRO A 224 -7.36 17.20 -9.86
CA PRO A 224 -6.42 17.82 -10.78
C PRO A 224 -4.95 17.45 -10.50
N PHE A 225 -4.58 17.24 -9.24
CA PHE A 225 -3.26 16.74 -8.89
C PHE A 225 -3.00 15.36 -9.51
N PHE A 226 -3.93 14.46 -9.37
CA PHE A 226 -3.81 13.11 -9.91
C PHE A 226 -3.80 13.08 -11.43
N GLU A 227 -4.58 13.91 -12.07
CA GLU A 227 -4.56 14.07 -13.53
C GLU A 227 -3.21 14.59 -14.02
N ALA A 228 -2.61 15.55 -13.31
CA ALA A 228 -1.29 16.08 -13.64
C ALA A 228 -0.17 15.04 -13.52
N VAL A 229 -0.16 14.26 -12.43
CA VAL A 229 0.81 13.17 -12.23
C VAL A 229 0.64 12.10 -13.31
N ARG A 230 -0.60 11.66 -13.57
CA ARG A 230 -0.90 10.69 -14.63
C ARG A 230 -0.39 11.14 -15.99
N LYS A 231 -0.77 12.36 -16.39
CA LYS A 231 -0.35 12.95 -17.69
C LYS A 231 1.17 12.99 -17.83
N LYS A 232 1.88 13.33 -16.75
CA LYS A 232 3.33 13.42 -16.77
C LYS A 232 3.98 12.04 -16.79
N ALA A 233 3.46 11.10 -16.04
CA ALA A 233 3.93 9.73 -15.98
C ALA A 233 3.77 9.00 -17.32
N THR A 234 2.59 9.11 -17.95
CA THR A 234 2.31 8.45 -19.23
C THR A 234 3.10 9.05 -20.41
N LYS A 235 3.40 10.35 -20.38
CA LYS A 235 4.17 11.03 -21.44
C LYS A 235 5.54 10.39 -21.68
N ASN A 236 6.18 9.87 -20.64
CA ASN A 236 7.55 9.36 -20.68
C ASN A 236 7.64 7.84 -20.41
N ILE A 237 6.54 7.12 -20.65
CA ILE A 237 6.42 5.72 -20.24
C ILE A 237 7.48 4.83 -20.90
N LEU A 238 7.69 4.98 -22.21
CA LEU A 238 8.65 4.15 -22.95
C LEU A 238 10.09 4.44 -22.55
N SER A 239 10.46 5.71 -22.41
CA SER A 239 11.81 6.12 -22.02
C SER A 239 12.17 5.82 -20.57
N ASN A 240 11.18 5.64 -19.71
CA ASN A 240 11.37 5.35 -18.28
C ASN A 240 10.91 3.92 -17.88
N SER A 241 10.60 3.06 -18.83
CA SER A 241 10.05 1.71 -18.55
C SER A 241 10.88 0.90 -17.54
N ILE A 242 12.21 0.92 -17.65
CA ILE A 242 13.12 0.26 -16.71
C ILE A 242 13.03 0.90 -15.32
N LYS A 243 12.97 2.24 -15.24
CA LYS A 243 12.86 2.94 -13.94
C LYS A 243 11.55 2.60 -13.24
N TYR A 244 10.45 2.52 -13.98
CA TYR A 244 9.16 2.16 -13.43
C TYR A 244 9.11 0.72 -12.95
N ARG A 245 9.70 -0.22 -13.72
CA ARG A 245 9.82 -1.60 -13.28
C ARG A 245 10.60 -1.69 -11.96
N ASN A 246 11.78 -1.06 -11.89
CA ASN A 246 12.62 -1.05 -10.69
C ASN A 246 11.90 -0.37 -9.51
N LEU A 247 11.09 0.67 -9.77
CA LEU A 247 10.25 1.29 -8.75
C LEU A 247 9.29 0.26 -8.15
N ILE A 248 8.54 -0.47 -8.98
CA ILE A 248 7.57 -1.45 -8.47
C ILE A 248 8.28 -2.57 -7.71
N GLU A 249 9.36 -3.12 -8.26
CA GLU A 249 10.13 -4.16 -7.59
C GLU A 249 10.55 -3.71 -6.19
N ARG A 250 11.04 -2.48 -6.07
CA ARG A 250 11.42 -1.90 -4.79
C ARG A 250 10.22 -1.68 -3.88
N MET A 251 9.13 -1.10 -4.36
CA MET A 251 7.93 -0.83 -3.56
C MET A 251 7.28 -2.11 -3.03
N VAL A 252 7.28 -3.17 -3.82
CA VAL A 252 6.82 -4.50 -3.38
C VAL A 252 7.77 -5.08 -2.33
N LYS A 253 9.08 -5.03 -2.57
CA LYS A 253 10.09 -5.54 -1.64
C LYS A 253 10.04 -4.82 -0.28
N GLU A 254 9.86 -3.51 -0.30
CA GLU A 254 9.77 -2.64 0.88
C GLU A 254 8.37 -2.61 1.50
N LYS A 255 7.42 -3.39 0.97
CA LYS A 255 6.03 -3.50 1.48
C LYS A 255 5.19 -2.22 1.34
N HIS A 256 5.55 -1.33 0.43
CA HIS A 256 4.74 -0.18 0.06
C HIS A 256 3.62 -0.53 -0.92
N ILE A 257 3.69 -1.71 -1.56
CA ILE A 257 2.63 -2.31 -2.38
C ILE A 257 2.40 -3.73 -1.86
N LEU A 258 1.17 -4.01 -1.43
CA LEU A 258 0.73 -5.30 -0.92
C LEU A 258 -0.47 -5.79 -1.73
N ILE A 259 -0.55 -7.10 -1.97
CA ILE A 259 -1.59 -7.69 -2.83
C ILE A 259 -2.22 -8.91 -2.14
N PHE A 260 -3.53 -8.87 -2.04
CA PHE A 260 -4.37 -10.01 -1.66
C PHE A 260 -5.28 -10.39 -2.84
N VAL A 261 -5.43 -11.68 -3.09
CA VAL A 261 -6.37 -12.22 -4.07
C VAL A 261 -7.33 -13.16 -3.37
N LYS A 262 -8.64 -12.93 -3.56
CA LYS A 262 -9.70 -13.72 -2.94
C LYS A 262 -9.58 -15.19 -3.34
N ASP A 263 -9.91 -16.09 -2.42
CA ASP A 263 -9.86 -17.52 -2.64
C ASP A 263 -10.77 -17.93 -3.80
N GLY A 264 -10.30 -18.84 -4.66
CA GLY A 264 -11.04 -19.35 -5.82
C GLY A 264 -11.03 -18.43 -7.07
N VAL A 265 -10.41 -17.25 -7.00
CA VAL A 265 -10.37 -16.31 -8.15
C VAL A 265 -9.21 -16.63 -9.10
N SER A 266 -7.99 -16.69 -8.59
CA SER A 266 -6.79 -17.01 -9.38
C SER A 266 -5.66 -17.49 -8.49
N ASP A 267 -5.39 -18.80 -8.53
CA ASP A 267 -4.25 -19.38 -7.83
C ASP A 267 -2.92 -18.95 -8.44
N GLU A 268 -2.91 -18.69 -9.74
CA GLU A 268 -1.74 -18.19 -10.46
C GLU A 268 -1.34 -16.79 -9.96
N LEU A 269 -2.27 -15.84 -9.92
CA LEU A 269 -2.01 -14.49 -9.40
C LEU A 269 -1.56 -14.50 -7.94
N ARG A 270 -2.20 -15.34 -7.11
CA ARG A 270 -1.81 -15.51 -5.72
C ARG A 270 -0.39 -16.06 -5.61
N GLY A 271 -0.06 -17.06 -6.41
CA GLY A 271 1.29 -17.63 -6.49
C GLY A 271 2.32 -16.60 -6.93
N VAL A 272 2.02 -15.77 -7.92
CA VAL A 272 2.91 -14.67 -8.35
C VAL A 272 3.08 -13.64 -7.24
N ALA A 273 2.01 -13.14 -6.63
CA ALA A 273 2.08 -12.17 -5.55
C ALA A 273 2.95 -12.66 -4.38
N LYS A 274 2.83 -13.95 -4.03
CA LYS A 274 3.66 -14.59 -3.01
C LYS A 274 5.13 -14.68 -3.44
N ARG A 275 5.43 -15.13 -4.66
CA ARG A 275 6.81 -15.26 -5.17
C ARG A 275 7.56 -13.92 -5.19
N ILE A 276 6.91 -12.83 -5.57
CA ILE A 276 7.53 -11.50 -5.57
C ILE A 276 7.52 -10.83 -4.19
N GLY A 277 6.92 -11.46 -3.18
CA GLY A 277 6.82 -10.94 -1.83
C GLY A 277 5.76 -9.86 -1.63
N ALA A 278 4.81 -9.71 -2.57
CA ALA A 278 3.71 -8.76 -2.48
C ALA A 278 2.59 -9.22 -1.53
N GLY A 279 2.57 -10.48 -1.11
CA GLY A 279 1.53 -11.03 -0.22
C GLY A 279 1.49 -10.41 1.17
N GLY A 280 2.62 -9.91 1.69
CA GLY A 280 2.69 -9.32 3.03
C GLY A 280 2.35 -10.31 4.15
N GLU A 281 2.60 -11.60 3.92
CA GLU A 281 2.42 -12.66 4.91
C GLU A 281 3.47 -12.55 6.01
N VAL A 282 3.06 -12.79 7.25
CA VAL A 282 4.02 -12.92 8.36
C VAL A 282 4.77 -14.25 8.22
N TYR A 283 6.09 -14.20 8.43
CA TYR A 283 6.93 -15.38 8.37
C TYR A 283 6.50 -16.43 9.42
N GLN A 284 6.31 -17.66 8.96
CA GLN A 284 5.91 -18.81 9.79
C GLN A 284 6.91 -19.98 9.63
N GLY A 285 8.18 -19.68 9.42
CA GLY A 285 9.23 -20.70 9.27
C GLY A 285 9.63 -21.35 10.59
N THR A 286 10.46 -22.40 10.47
CA THR A 286 11.13 -23.04 11.61
C THR A 286 12.36 -22.24 12.00
N GLY A 287 12.53 -21.95 13.29
CA GLY A 287 13.65 -21.19 13.82
C GLY A 287 13.18 -19.97 14.60
N ASP A 288 14.16 -19.21 15.09
CA ASP A 288 13.88 -17.99 15.82
C ASP A 288 13.52 -16.85 14.88
N SER A 289 12.50 -16.07 15.26
CA SER A 289 12.07 -14.90 14.51
C SER A 289 11.48 -13.85 15.43
N LEU A 290 11.75 -12.58 15.15
CA LEU A 290 11.17 -11.43 15.84
C LEU A 290 10.53 -10.50 14.83
N MET A 291 9.27 -10.12 15.09
CA MET A 291 8.59 -9.04 14.39
C MET A 291 8.06 -8.06 15.44
N TRP A 292 8.60 -6.84 15.42
CA TRP A 292 8.09 -5.75 16.26
C TRP A 292 6.96 -5.03 15.52
N VAL A 293 5.80 -4.92 16.15
CA VAL A 293 4.61 -4.37 15.50
C VAL A 293 4.10 -3.18 16.31
N ASP A 294 4.07 -2.02 15.69
CA ASP A 294 3.57 -0.77 16.27
C ASP A 294 2.21 -0.38 15.72
N ALA A 295 1.49 0.43 16.51
CA ALA A 295 0.31 1.14 16.08
C ALA A 295 0.35 2.57 16.64
N ASN A 296 0.15 3.56 15.79
CA ASN A 296 -0.04 4.94 16.20
C ASN A 296 -1.52 5.19 16.44
N LEU A 297 -1.95 5.20 17.70
CA LEU A 297 -3.33 5.44 18.09
C LEU A 297 -3.45 6.78 18.81
N ALA A 298 -4.27 7.69 18.27
CA ALA A 298 -4.51 9.05 18.80
C ALA A 298 -3.26 9.95 18.91
N ALA A 299 -2.13 9.54 18.33
CA ALA A 299 -0.87 10.30 18.37
C ALA A 299 -0.66 11.13 17.08
N LEU A 300 -1.75 11.41 16.35
CA LEU A 300 -1.74 12.18 15.12
C LEU A 300 -0.86 11.51 14.04
N LYS A 301 -0.38 12.25 13.04
CA LYS A 301 0.41 11.73 11.94
C LYS A 301 1.92 11.92 12.16
N THR A 302 2.40 11.55 13.35
CA THR A 302 3.77 11.86 13.79
C THR A 302 4.76 10.73 13.57
N ASP A 303 4.32 9.61 13.01
CA ASP A 303 5.15 8.41 12.93
C ASP A 303 6.36 8.55 11.99
N HIS A 304 6.27 9.44 11.01
CA HIS A 304 7.36 9.72 10.07
C HIS A 304 8.61 10.35 10.72
N ILE A 305 8.48 10.90 11.93
CA ILE A 305 9.62 11.47 12.68
C ILE A 305 10.04 10.61 13.86
N MET A 306 9.30 9.53 14.15
CA MET A 306 9.67 8.61 15.24
C MET A 306 10.94 7.85 14.87
N GLU A 307 11.96 7.98 15.70
CA GLU A 307 13.15 7.16 15.61
C GLU A 307 12.98 5.92 16.48
N ARG A 308 13.40 4.77 15.94
CA ARG A 308 13.30 3.46 16.58
C ARG A 308 14.62 2.73 16.53
N ASP A 309 15.06 2.21 17.67
CA ASP A 309 16.23 1.35 17.77
C ASP A 309 15.85 0.03 18.42
N LEU A 310 15.86 -1.05 17.63
CA LEU A 310 15.52 -2.40 18.07
C LEU A 310 16.80 -3.18 18.36
N SER A 311 16.97 -3.62 19.60
CA SER A 311 17.99 -4.59 19.98
C SER A 311 17.37 -5.95 20.28
N TYR A 312 18.02 -7.01 19.81
CA TYR A 312 17.61 -8.39 20.04
C TYR A 312 18.81 -9.24 20.40
N THR A 313 18.79 -9.81 21.59
CA THR A 313 19.90 -10.62 22.12
C THR A 313 19.40 -12.00 22.51
N VAL A 314 20.06 -13.05 22.04
CA VAL A 314 19.79 -14.44 22.39
C VAL A 314 20.98 -14.99 23.15
N SER A 315 20.76 -15.50 24.36
CA SER A 315 21.80 -16.06 25.23
C SER A 315 21.44 -17.47 25.66
N PRO A 316 22.44 -18.40 25.67
CA PRO A 316 22.21 -19.73 26.20
C PRO A 316 21.99 -19.68 27.72
N VAL A 317 21.18 -20.58 28.24
CA VAL A 317 20.98 -20.74 29.71
C VAL A 317 21.57 -22.06 30.21
N GLU A 318 22.03 -22.04 31.45
CA GLU A 318 22.50 -23.22 32.13
C GLU A 318 21.39 -24.27 32.25
N GLY A 319 21.65 -25.51 31.87
CA GLY A 319 20.63 -26.56 31.79
C GLY A 319 19.98 -26.74 30.40
N GLY A 320 20.37 -25.94 29.41
CA GLY A 320 19.93 -26.03 28.02
C GLY A 320 18.82 -25.05 27.68
N GLY A 321 18.74 -24.71 26.40
CA GLY A 321 17.81 -23.70 25.88
C GLY A 321 18.43 -22.31 25.76
N PHE A 322 17.60 -21.32 25.44
CA PHE A 322 18.00 -19.94 25.21
C PHE A 322 17.01 -18.97 25.86
N VAL A 323 17.50 -17.82 26.27
CA VAL A 323 16.70 -16.65 26.62
C VAL A 323 16.89 -15.59 25.53
N ALA A 324 15.80 -15.11 24.98
CA ALA A 324 15.76 -13.99 24.04
C ALA A 324 15.25 -12.73 24.75
N VAL A 325 15.96 -11.61 24.55
CA VAL A 325 15.58 -10.30 25.06
C VAL A 325 15.46 -9.35 23.88
N ALA A 326 14.27 -8.81 23.66
CA ALA A 326 14.01 -7.76 22.69
C ALA A 326 13.78 -6.44 23.43
N SER A 327 14.44 -5.36 22.97
CA SER A 327 14.27 -4.02 23.52
C SER A 327 14.12 -3.03 22.38
N MET A 328 13.09 -2.16 22.46
CA MET A 328 12.86 -1.09 21.52
C MET A 328 12.99 0.26 22.22
N GLU A 329 13.89 1.08 21.72
CA GLU A 329 14.01 2.48 22.13
C GLU A 329 13.25 3.36 21.13
N TYR A 330 12.37 4.22 21.68
CA TYR A 330 11.62 5.20 20.92
C TYR A 330 12.12 6.60 21.23
N ARG A 331 12.37 7.40 20.20
CA ARG A 331 12.69 8.82 20.35
C ARG A 331 11.80 9.63 19.39
N HIS A 332 11.16 10.67 19.94
CA HIS A 332 10.35 11.61 19.20
C HIS A 332 11.04 12.97 19.17
N PRO A 333 11.85 13.31 18.16
CA PRO A 333 12.62 14.56 18.07
C PRO A 333 11.77 15.76 17.65
N GLY A 334 10.48 15.58 17.36
CA GLY A 334 9.61 16.64 16.86
C GLY A 334 9.21 17.67 17.90
N THR A 335 8.78 18.83 17.41
CA THR A 335 8.23 19.95 18.19
C THR A 335 6.75 20.13 17.89
N PHE A 336 6.03 20.93 18.68
CA PHE A 336 4.63 21.27 18.44
C PHE A 336 4.49 22.21 17.23
N ASP A 337 4.48 21.65 16.03
CA ASP A 337 4.10 22.31 14.80
C ASP A 337 3.10 21.43 14.01
N TRP A 338 2.55 21.95 12.92
CA TRP A 338 1.55 21.22 12.17
C TRP A 338 2.07 19.88 11.55
N ARG A 339 3.38 19.76 11.33
CA ARG A 339 4.00 18.56 10.75
C ARG A 339 4.26 17.47 11.77
N THR A 340 4.65 17.87 12.98
CA THR A 340 5.07 16.95 14.05
C THR A 340 4.00 16.70 15.11
N SER A 341 2.94 17.49 15.12
CA SER A 341 1.83 17.39 16.08
C SER A 341 0.50 17.00 15.44
N ARG A 342 0.54 16.52 14.17
CA ARG A 342 -0.66 16.09 13.47
C ARG A 342 -0.46 14.84 12.62
#